data_43ad7d61d0b3650cb425c13128dab7f0
#
_entry.id   43ad7d61d0b3650cb425c13128dab7f0
#
_cell.length_a   1.000
_cell.length_b   1.000
_cell.length_c   1.000
_cell.angle_alpha   90.00
_cell.angle_beta   90.00
_cell.angle_gamma   90.00
#
_symmetry.space_group_name_H-M   'P 1'
#
loop_
_entity.id
_entity.type
_entity.pdbx_description
1 polymer ?
#
loop_
_entity_poly.entity_id
_entity_poly.type
_entity_poly.pdbx_seq_one_letter_code
_entity_poly.pdbx_strand_id
1 'polypeptide(L)'
;MIEDTMHKILVIVPFPMSEENLNSRRDQLKAVKLTSEVKFEFRSTKAAPKNYISETDMVLADIGILEVGIKAQKEGFSAVCVDTMSDSGVSALRSCLDIPVIGPGQTSMLCAMMMGNKFSIVTMWKSWFHLYNSTIKRLGIKDHVASIRSIDVNPDNQSLLAGKEEEIFPLLLDAARSAVEGDGADVIILGSTTMHQSHSFLKKNL
;
A
#
# COMPACT_ATOMS: atom_id res chain seq x y z
N MET A 1 -18.47 -25.60 -20.27
CA MET A 1 -17.05 -25.26 -20.40
C MET A 1 -16.92 -23.90 -19.72
N ILE A 2 -16.21 -23.80 -18.61
CA ILE A 2 -15.86 -22.50 -18.03
C ILE A 2 -14.78 -21.97 -18.97
N GLU A 3 -15.06 -20.91 -19.72
CA GLU A 3 -14.03 -20.22 -20.48
C GLU A 3 -12.89 -19.84 -19.53
N ASP A 4 -11.66 -20.19 -19.92
CA ASP A 4 -10.44 -19.89 -19.18
C ASP A 4 -10.20 -18.35 -19.30
N THR A 5 -10.98 -17.59 -18.54
CA THR A 5 -11.04 -16.13 -18.67
C THR A 5 -9.89 -15.55 -17.86
N MET A 6 -8.83 -15.11 -18.54
CA MET A 6 -7.71 -14.39 -17.95
C MET A 6 -8.19 -13.06 -17.35
N HIS A 7 -8.07 -12.91 -16.03
CA HIS A 7 -8.38 -11.68 -15.34
C HIS A 7 -7.20 -10.72 -15.35
N LYS A 8 -7.37 -9.54 -15.93
CA LYS A 8 -6.36 -8.48 -15.94
C LYS A 8 -6.60 -7.50 -14.80
N ILE A 9 -5.60 -7.32 -13.96
CA ILE A 9 -5.63 -6.38 -12.84
C ILE A 9 -4.68 -5.21 -13.15
N LEU A 10 -5.20 -3.99 -13.14
CA LEU A 10 -4.38 -2.79 -13.23
C LEU A 10 -3.84 -2.43 -11.85
N VAL A 11 -2.52 -2.33 -11.70
CA VAL A 11 -1.86 -1.79 -10.51
C VAL A 11 -1.34 -0.40 -10.83
N ILE A 12 -1.86 0.61 -10.13
CA ILE A 12 -1.47 2.00 -10.33
C ILE A 12 -0.43 2.39 -9.29
N VAL A 13 0.81 2.62 -9.76
CA VAL A 13 1.90 3.12 -8.93
C VAL A 13 1.77 4.64 -8.80
N PRO A 14 1.75 5.20 -7.58
CA PRO A 14 1.38 6.59 -7.33
C PRO A 14 2.49 7.62 -7.63
N PHE A 15 3.59 7.19 -8.22
CA PHE A 15 4.73 8.04 -8.57
C PHE A 15 5.14 7.83 -10.02
N PRO A 16 5.68 8.85 -10.70
CA PRO A 16 6.35 8.68 -11.99
C PRO A 16 7.52 7.69 -11.84
N MET A 17 7.56 6.70 -12.71
CA MET A 17 8.60 5.66 -12.70
C MET A 17 9.17 5.44 -14.10
N SER A 18 10.49 5.11 -14.14
CA SER A 18 11.09 4.53 -15.33
C SER A 18 10.58 3.09 -15.53
N GLU A 19 10.72 2.56 -16.74
CA GLU A 19 10.37 1.16 -17.02
C GLU A 19 11.17 0.17 -16.14
N GLU A 20 12.42 0.48 -15.83
CA GLU A 20 13.26 -0.31 -14.94
C GLU A 20 12.65 -0.39 -13.53
N ASN A 21 12.25 0.76 -12.97
CA ASN A 21 11.61 0.82 -11.65
C ASN A 21 10.23 0.13 -11.64
N LEU A 22 9.45 0.26 -12.74
CA LEU A 22 8.19 -0.49 -12.87
C LEU A 22 8.42 -1.99 -12.92
N ASN A 23 9.50 -2.45 -13.58
CA ASN A 23 9.86 -3.87 -13.59
C ASN A 23 10.24 -4.36 -12.19
N SER A 24 10.99 -3.57 -11.42
CA SER A 24 11.29 -3.90 -10.01
C SER A 24 10.02 -4.01 -9.17
N ARG A 25 9.01 -3.16 -9.41
CA ARG A 25 7.69 -3.27 -8.75
C ARG A 25 6.95 -4.55 -9.17
N ARG A 26 6.98 -4.92 -10.45
CA ARG A 26 6.40 -6.19 -10.95
C ARG A 26 7.06 -7.40 -10.31
N ASP A 27 8.35 -7.36 -10.06
CA ASP A 27 9.13 -8.44 -9.46
C ASP A 27 8.71 -8.77 -8.03
N GLN A 28 8.06 -7.86 -7.32
CA GLN A 28 7.47 -8.10 -6.00
C GLN A 28 6.40 -9.20 -6.05
N LEU A 29 5.71 -9.35 -7.17
CA LEU A 29 4.72 -10.42 -7.35
C LEU A 29 5.32 -11.83 -7.33
N LYS A 30 6.64 -11.97 -7.57
CA LYS A 30 7.34 -13.26 -7.48
C LYS A 30 7.32 -13.85 -6.06
N ALA A 31 7.15 -13.01 -5.04
CA ALA A 31 7.00 -13.45 -3.65
C ALA A 31 5.61 -14.01 -3.32
N VAL A 32 4.63 -13.85 -4.21
CA VAL A 32 3.25 -14.27 -4.01
C VAL A 32 2.90 -15.39 -4.97
N LYS A 33 2.30 -16.47 -4.44
CA LYS A 33 1.79 -17.55 -5.28
C LYS A 33 0.49 -17.10 -5.95
N LEU A 34 0.58 -16.77 -7.23
CA LEU A 34 -0.56 -16.36 -8.05
C LEU A 34 -1.11 -17.55 -8.86
N THR A 35 -2.41 -17.48 -9.20
CA THR A 35 -3.01 -18.42 -10.18
C THR A 35 -2.66 -17.98 -11.59
N SER A 36 -2.64 -18.92 -12.54
CA SER A 36 -2.39 -18.62 -13.97
C SER A 36 -3.50 -17.77 -14.61
N GLU A 37 -4.66 -17.68 -13.96
CA GLU A 37 -5.82 -16.95 -14.45
C GLU A 37 -5.75 -15.43 -14.19
N VAL A 38 -4.75 -14.96 -13.41
CA VAL A 38 -4.61 -13.56 -13.04
C VAL A 38 -3.33 -12.98 -13.61
N LYS A 39 -3.45 -11.87 -14.34
CA LYS A 39 -2.33 -11.10 -14.88
C LYS A 39 -2.36 -9.67 -14.34
N PHE A 40 -1.25 -9.22 -13.80
CA PHE A 40 -1.07 -7.85 -13.33
C PHE A 40 -0.37 -6.98 -14.37
N GLU A 41 -0.91 -5.80 -14.61
CA GLU A 41 -0.30 -4.75 -15.42
C GLU A 41 -0.05 -3.53 -14.53
N PHE A 42 1.19 -3.07 -14.50
CA PHE A 42 1.60 -1.92 -13.69
C PHE A 42 1.70 -0.68 -14.56
N ARG A 43 1.08 0.40 -14.10
CA ARG A 43 1.19 1.73 -14.71
C ARG A 43 1.54 2.76 -13.64
N SER A 44 2.44 3.68 -13.93
CA SER A 44 2.76 4.79 -13.06
C SER A 44 1.95 6.04 -13.41
N THR A 45 1.75 6.91 -12.42
CA THR A 45 1.24 8.27 -12.67
C THR A 45 2.29 9.09 -13.41
N LYS A 46 1.85 10.10 -14.16
CA LYS A 46 2.74 11.04 -14.88
C LYS A 46 3.34 12.09 -13.96
N ALA A 47 2.63 12.42 -12.89
CA ALA A 47 3.06 13.37 -11.85
C ALA A 47 2.51 12.91 -10.51
N ALA A 48 3.21 13.28 -9.44
CA ALA A 48 2.83 12.98 -8.07
C ALA A 48 3.31 14.08 -7.12
N PRO A 49 2.67 14.26 -5.96
CA PRO A 49 3.22 15.09 -4.90
C PRO A 49 4.51 14.45 -4.36
N LYS A 50 5.41 15.30 -3.86
CA LYS A 50 6.71 14.85 -3.39
C LYS A 50 6.61 13.95 -2.14
N ASN A 51 5.77 14.30 -1.18
CA ASN A 51 5.86 13.74 0.17
C ASN A 51 4.53 13.25 0.77
N TYR A 52 3.38 13.50 0.20
CA TYR A 52 2.06 13.08 0.73
C TYR A 52 1.80 13.57 2.17
N ILE A 53 2.09 14.83 2.48
CA ILE A 53 1.99 15.39 3.85
C ILE A 53 0.87 16.41 4.03
N SER A 54 0.28 16.92 2.95
CA SER A 54 -0.75 17.95 2.98
C SER A 54 -2.02 17.51 2.25
N GLU A 55 -3.14 18.18 2.54
CA GLU A 55 -4.39 18.00 1.79
C GLU A 55 -4.20 18.29 0.29
N THR A 56 -3.38 19.28 -0.05
CA THR A 56 -3.01 19.57 -1.44
C THR A 56 -2.31 18.39 -2.09
N ASP A 57 -1.38 17.75 -1.39
CA ASP A 57 -0.70 16.54 -1.88
C ASP A 57 -1.71 15.41 -2.14
N MET A 58 -2.69 15.24 -1.25
CA MET A 58 -3.71 14.21 -1.40
C MET A 58 -4.59 14.44 -2.63
N VAL A 59 -5.01 15.69 -2.87
CA VAL A 59 -5.78 16.05 -4.07
C VAL A 59 -4.98 15.79 -5.35
N LEU A 60 -3.71 16.17 -5.39
CA LEU A 60 -2.83 15.92 -6.53
C LEU A 60 -2.61 14.43 -6.78
N ALA A 61 -2.45 13.64 -5.71
CA ALA A 61 -2.34 12.19 -5.80
C ALA A 61 -3.62 11.55 -6.35
N ASP A 62 -4.79 11.98 -5.86
CA ASP A 62 -6.09 11.49 -6.32
C ASP A 62 -6.28 11.75 -7.82
N ILE A 63 -5.94 12.96 -8.30
CA ILE A 63 -6.02 13.33 -9.71
C ILE A 63 -5.10 12.46 -10.56
N GLY A 64 -3.84 12.28 -10.14
CA GLY A 64 -2.87 11.46 -10.88
C GLY A 64 -3.31 10.01 -11.00
N ILE A 65 -3.82 9.42 -9.92
CA ILE A 65 -4.31 8.04 -9.92
C ILE A 65 -5.59 7.91 -10.73
N LEU A 66 -6.51 8.87 -10.62
CA LEU A 66 -7.74 8.89 -11.41
C LEU A 66 -7.45 8.95 -12.91
N GLU A 67 -6.50 9.79 -13.34
CA GLU A 67 -6.10 9.91 -14.76
C GLU A 67 -5.67 8.56 -15.35
N VAL A 68 -4.88 7.78 -14.59
CA VAL A 68 -4.40 6.47 -15.05
C VAL A 68 -5.51 5.41 -15.04
N GLY A 69 -6.39 5.44 -14.02
CA GLY A 69 -7.35 4.36 -13.78
C GLY A 69 -8.72 4.53 -14.42
N ILE A 70 -9.14 5.75 -14.78
CA ILE A 70 -10.53 6.05 -15.19
C ILE A 70 -11.02 5.26 -16.42
N LYS A 71 -10.12 4.80 -17.27
CA LYS A 71 -10.44 4.01 -18.48
C LYS A 71 -10.26 2.50 -18.29
N ALA A 72 -9.81 2.04 -17.11
CA ALA A 72 -9.44 0.65 -16.87
C ALA A 72 -10.53 -0.34 -17.29
N GLN A 73 -11.80 -0.10 -16.94
CA GLN A 73 -12.90 -0.98 -17.31
C GLN A 73 -13.10 -1.06 -18.83
N LYS A 74 -13.00 0.06 -19.56
CA LYS A 74 -13.11 0.11 -21.02
C LYS A 74 -11.91 -0.58 -21.71
N GLU A 75 -10.76 -0.63 -21.03
CA GLU A 75 -9.56 -1.31 -21.51
C GLU A 75 -9.54 -2.81 -21.17
N GLY A 76 -10.63 -3.33 -20.57
CA GLY A 76 -10.81 -4.76 -20.30
C GLY A 76 -10.13 -5.23 -19.03
N PHE A 77 -9.83 -4.35 -18.07
CA PHE A 77 -9.38 -4.76 -16.74
C PHE A 77 -10.56 -5.26 -15.90
N SER A 78 -10.32 -6.33 -15.15
CA SER A 78 -11.29 -6.94 -14.23
C SER A 78 -11.29 -6.28 -12.86
N ALA A 79 -10.22 -5.60 -12.47
CA ALA A 79 -10.10 -4.81 -11.24
C ALA A 79 -8.96 -3.79 -11.34
N VAL A 80 -8.98 -2.82 -10.42
CA VAL A 80 -7.89 -1.84 -10.23
C VAL A 80 -7.38 -1.96 -8.80
N CYS A 81 -6.07 -1.93 -8.62
CA CYS A 81 -5.40 -1.80 -7.33
C CYS A 81 -4.52 -0.54 -7.35
N VAL A 82 -4.57 0.28 -6.30
CA VAL A 82 -3.62 1.39 -6.15
C VAL A 82 -2.46 0.94 -5.26
N ASP A 83 -1.23 1.34 -5.60
CA ASP A 83 -0.03 0.91 -4.87
C ASP A 83 0.41 1.99 -3.87
N THR A 84 -0.51 2.39 -2.98
CA THR A 84 -0.24 3.36 -1.91
C THR A 84 -1.13 3.15 -0.69
N MET A 85 -0.54 3.20 0.49
CA MET A 85 -1.24 3.05 1.77
C MET A 85 -2.18 4.22 2.11
N SER A 86 -2.11 5.32 1.38
CA SER A 86 -3.07 6.43 1.50
C SER A 86 -4.43 6.11 0.89
N ASP A 87 -4.54 5.07 0.06
CA ASP A 87 -5.72 4.76 -0.76
C ASP A 87 -6.16 5.93 -1.65
N SER A 88 -5.21 6.81 -2.04
CA SER A 88 -5.48 7.93 -2.93
C SER A 88 -6.14 7.46 -4.22
N GLY A 89 -7.12 8.22 -4.73
CA GLY A 89 -7.86 7.92 -5.95
C GLY A 89 -8.88 6.78 -5.85
N VAL A 90 -8.85 5.94 -4.79
CA VAL A 90 -9.75 4.78 -4.67
C VAL A 90 -11.22 5.20 -4.68
N SER A 91 -11.60 6.20 -3.88
CA SER A 91 -12.99 6.68 -3.82
C SER A 91 -13.44 7.29 -5.15
N ALA A 92 -12.58 8.05 -5.81
CA ALA A 92 -12.85 8.65 -7.11
C ALA A 92 -13.02 7.57 -8.20
N LEU A 93 -12.14 6.57 -8.25
CA LEU A 93 -12.26 5.45 -9.20
C LEU A 93 -13.52 4.62 -8.93
N ARG A 94 -13.88 4.34 -7.69
CA ARG A 94 -15.11 3.63 -7.33
C ARG A 94 -16.39 4.37 -7.76
N SER A 95 -16.34 5.69 -7.88
CA SER A 95 -17.50 6.48 -8.34
C SER A 95 -17.74 6.41 -9.84
N CYS A 96 -16.77 5.93 -10.62
CA CYS A 96 -16.86 5.92 -12.10
C CYS A 96 -16.56 4.56 -12.73
N LEU A 97 -16.20 3.53 -11.95
CA LEU A 97 -15.94 2.18 -12.42
C LEU A 97 -16.89 1.19 -11.72
N ASP A 98 -17.43 0.24 -12.48
CA ASP A 98 -18.22 -0.88 -11.93
C ASP A 98 -17.36 -2.07 -11.50
N ILE A 99 -16.08 -2.10 -11.92
CA ILE A 99 -15.12 -3.12 -11.52
C ILE A 99 -14.55 -2.83 -10.13
N PRO A 100 -14.11 -3.85 -9.35
CA PRO A 100 -13.50 -3.64 -8.05
C PRO A 100 -12.29 -2.70 -8.09
N VAL A 101 -12.25 -1.75 -7.14
CA VAL A 101 -11.10 -0.88 -6.90
C VAL A 101 -10.59 -1.11 -5.49
N ILE A 102 -9.34 -1.56 -5.36
CA ILE A 102 -8.73 -1.99 -4.10
C ILE A 102 -7.64 -1.01 -3.69
N GLY A 103 -7.71 -0.57 -2.43
CA GLY A 103 -6.68 0.22 -1.77
C GLY A 103 -5.99 -0.59 -0.68
N PRO A 104 -4.65 -0.69 -0.66
CA PRO A 104 -3.92 -1.49 0.32
C PRO A 104 -4.07 -0.98 1.75
N GLY A 105 -4.25 0.33 1.96
CA GLY A 105 -4.46 0.90 3.29
C GLY A 105 -5.71 0.34 3.96
N GLN A 106 -6.85 0.48 3.31
CA GLN A 106 -8.12 -0.07 3.81
C GLN A 106 -8.07 -1.60 3.90
N THR A 107 -7.57 -2.26 2.86
CA THR A 107 -7.60 -3.71 2.78
C THR A 107 -6.72 -4.36 3.84
N SER A 108 -5.51 -3.84 4.09
CA SER A 108 -4.62 -4.38 5.12
C SER A 108 -5.21 -4.23 6.52
N MET A 109 -5.86 -3.10 6.84
CA MET A 109 -6.53 -2.90 8.13
C MET A 109 -7.69 -3.88 8.33
N LEU A 110 -8.53 -4.10 7.32
CA LEU A 110 -9.64 -5.07 7.39
C LEU A 110 -9.10 -6.50 7.51
N CYS A 111 -8.06 -6.87 6.76
CA CYS A 111 -7.41 -8.17 6.89
C CYS A 111 -6.81 -8.36 8.29
N ALA A 112 -6.16 -7.35 8.86
CA ALA A 112 -5.59 -7.41 10.20
C ALA A 112 -6.66 -7.70 11.26
N MET A 113 -7.84 -7.09 11.15
CA MET A 113 -8.98 -7.35 12.05
C MET A 113 -9.54 -8.77 11.93
N MET A 114 -9.33 -9.46 10.80
CA MET A 114 -9.67 -10.89 10.68
C MET A 114 -8.62 -11.81 11.31
N MET A 115 -7.40 -11.31 11.53
CA MET A 115 -6.27 -12.09 12.05
C MET A 115 -6.04 -11.89 13.56
N GLY A 116 -6.48 -10.76 14.13
CA GLY A 116 -6.29 -10.44 15.55
C GLY A 116 -7.30 -9.40 16.03
N ASN A 117 -7.31 -9.14 17.34
CA ASN A 117 -8.23 -8.17 17.94
C ASN A 117 -7.74 -6.74 17.74
N LYS A 118 -6.41 -6.54 17.81
CA LYS A 118 -5.77 -5.24 17.64
C LYS A 118 -4.60 -5.31 16.69
N PHE A 119 -4.44 -4.26 15.90
CA PHE A 119 -3.29 -4.11 15.03
C PHE A 119 -2.54 -2.82 15.30
N SER A 120 -1.25 -2.81 14.98
CA SER A 120 -0.44 -1.60 14.90
C SER A 120 0.10 -1.38 13.50
N ILE A 121 0.23 -0.11 13.12
CA ILE A 121 0.86 0.28 11.87
C ILE A 121 2.28 0.75 12.19
N VAL A 122 3.27 0.12 11.57
CA VAL A 122 4.67 0.54 11.65
C VAL A 122 5.06 1.18 10.33
N THR A 123 5.49 2.43 10.39
CA THR A 123 5.79 3.24 9.20
C THR A 123 7.15 3.92 9.31
N MET A 124 7.61 4.51 8.23
CA MET A 124 8.90 5.21 8.19
C MET A 124 8.82 6.58 8.84
N TRP A 125 7.78 7.35 8.56
CA TRP A 125 7.74 8.78 8.86
C TRP A 125 6.47 9.18 9.60
N LYS A 126 6.64 9.93 10.68
CA LYS A 126 5.53 10.42 11.52
C LYS A 126 4.58 11.35 10.78
N SER A 127 5.07 12.10 9.79
CA SER A 127 4.24 12.97 8.96
C SER A 127 3.17 12.23 8.15
N TRP A 128 3.26 10.90 8.03
CA TRP A 128 2.27 10.07 7.35
C TRP A 128 1.14 9.55 8.27
N PHE A 129 1.19 9.83 9.56
CA PHE A 129 0.14 9.37 10.49
C PHE A 129 -1.26 9.82 10.10
N HIS A 130 -1.39 10.99 9.49
CA HIS A 130 -2.68 11.51 9.02
C HIS A 130 -3.33 10.61 7.95
N LEU A 131 -2.54 9.96 7.09
CA LEU A 131 -3.02 9.03 6.06
C LEU A 131 -3.76 7.86 6.69
N TYR A 132 -3.13 7.23 7.68
CA TYR A 132 -3.71 6.08 8.40
C TYR A 132 -4.91 6.50 9.25
N ASN A 133 -4.78 7.60 9.99
CA ASN A 133 -5.86 8.14 10.82
C ASN A 133 -7.11 8.48 10.00
N SER A 134 -6.94 9.00 8.79
CA SER A 134 -8.05 9.27 7.87
C SER A 134 -8.79 7.98 7.50
N THR A 135 -8.07 6.92 7.14
CA THR A 135 -8.66 5.62 6.81
C THR A 135 -9.30 4.95 8.03
N ILE A 136 -8.64 4.97 9.20
CA ILE A 136 -9.15 4.45 10.48
C ILE A 136 -10.48 5.13 10.84
N LYS A 137 -10.53 6.48 10.73
CA LYS A 137 -11.72 7.27 11.00
C LYS A 137 -12.86 6.93 10.03
N ARG A 138 -12.56 6.86 8.73
CA ARG A 138 -13.54 6.53 7.69
C ARG A 138 -14.15 5.15 7.86
N LEU A 139 -13.36 4.17 8.32
CA LEU A 139 -13.81 2.81 8.58
C LEU A 139 -14.49 2.64 9.96
N GLY A 140 -14.34 3.58 10.89
CA GLY A 140 -14.88 3.49 12.25
C GLY A 140 -14.19 2.42 13.11
N ILE A 141 -12.90 2.10 12.83
CA ILE A 141 -12.18 0.97 13.45
C ILE A 141 -11.14 1.39 14.50
N LYS A 142 -11.30 2.57 15.10
CA LYS A 142 -10.33 3.12 16.05
C LYS A 142 -10.03 2.17 17.23
N ASP A 143 -11.05 1.45 17.72
CA ASP A 143 -10.91 0.55 18.86
C ASP A 143 -10.08 -0.71 18.56
N HIS A 144 -9.85 -1.01 17.28
CA HIS A 144 -8.98 -2.10 16.83
C HIS A 144 -7.53 -1.67 16.59
N VAL A 145 -7.22 -0.37 16.74
CA VAL A 145 -5.86 0.15 16.56
C VAL A 145 -5.15 0.22 17.90
N ALA A 146 -4.11 -0.59 18.08
CA ALA A 146 -3.25 -0.51 19.25
C ALA A 146 -2.35 0.72 19.20
N SER A 147 -1.67 0.94 18.06
CA SER A 147 -0.82 2.14 17.87
C SER A 147 -0.49 2.39 16.40
N ILE A 148 0.06 3.59 16.14
CA ILE A 148 0.78 3.91 14.91
C ILE A 148 2.18 4.35 15.34
N ARG A 149 3.20 3.63 14.89
CA ARG A 149 4.61 3.89 15.24
C ARG A 149 5.42 4.24 14.00
N SER A 150 6.32 5.20 14.11
CA SER A 150 7.29 5.53 13.06
C SER A 150 8.71 5.26 13.53
N ILE A 151 9.58 4.98 12.57
CA ILE A 151 11.03 4.89 12.81
C ILE A 151 11.72 6.25 12.62
N ASP A 152 10.96 7.30 12.33
CA ASP A 152 11.37 8.70 12.11
C ASP A 152 12.45 8.88 11.03
N VAL A 153 12.45 8.00 10.02
CA VAL A 153 13.29 8.11 8.84
C VAL A 153 12.50 8.80 7.73
N ASN A 154 13.05 9.87 7.18
CA ASN A 154 12.47 10.54 6.01
C ASN A 154 12.47 9.57 4.82
N PRO A 155 11.33 9.36 4.16
CA PRO A 155 11.30 8.51 2.99
C PRO A 155 12.06 9.18 1.85
N ASP A 156 13.15 8.56 1.42
CA ASP A 156 13.80 8.85 0.15
C ASP A 156 13.31 7.84 -0.88
N ASN A 157 12.39 8.27 -1.72
CA ASN A 157 11.80 7.39 -2.73
C ASN A 157 12.86 6.80 -3.69
N GLN A 158 13.95 7.50 -3.96
CA GLN A 158 15.03 6.98 -4.80
C GLN A 158 15.81 5.87 -4.09
N SER A 159 16.13 6.06 -2.82
CA SER A 159 16.83 5.04 -2.02
C SER A 159 15.95 3.83 -1.72
N LEU A 160 14.65 4.03 -1.46
CA LEU A 160 13.70 2.95 -1.26
C LEU A 160 13.50 2.09 -2.51
N LEU A 161 13.46 2.72 -3.68
CA LEU A 161 13.38 2.02 -4.97
C LEU A 161 14.70 1.34 -5.36
N ALA A 162 15.83 1.83 -4.83
CA ALA A 162 17.16 1.27 -5.08
C ALA A 162 17.54 0.09 -4.18
N GLY A 163 16.62 -0.41 -3.33
CA GLY A 163 16.85 -1.57 -2.46
C GLY A 163 17.69 -1.30 -1.21
N LYS A 164 17.87 -0.03 -0.81
CA LYS A 164 18.54 0.33 0.46
C LYS A 164 17.64 0.19 1.69
N GLU A 165 16.59 -0.62 1.59
CA GLU A 165 15.64 -0.84 2.67
C GLU A 165 16.24 -1.63 3.85
N GLU A 166 17.26 -2.44 3.61
CA GLU A 166 17.85 -3.31 4.65
C GLU A 166 18.43 -2.51 5.83
N GLU A 167 18.89 -1.29 5.60
CA GLU A 167 19.44 -0.43 6.66
C GLU A 167 18.39 -0.06 7.73
N ILE A 168 17.10 -0.03 7.35
CA ILE A 168 16.01 0.33 8.28
C ILE A 168 15.38 -0.89 8.96
N PHE A 169 15.71 -2.12 8.57
CA PHE A 169 15.08 -3.33 9.11
C PHE A 169 15.21 -3.47 10.65
N PRO A 170 16.37 -3.18 11.28
CA PRO A 170 16.47 -3.18 12.74
C PRO A 170 15.53 -2.18 13.41
N LEU A 171 15.42 -0.97 12.87
CA LEU A 171 14.53 0.07 13.40
C LEU A 171 13.05 -0.34 13.28
N LEU A 172 12.67 -0.97 12.15
CA LEU A 172 11.33 -1.52 11.97
C LEU A 172 11.04 -2.65 12.96
N LEU A 173 12.02 -3.50 13.24
CA LEU A 173 11.89 -4.58 14.24
C LEU A 173 11.65 -4.03 15.63
N ASP A 174 12.43 -3.04 16.07
CA ASP A 174 12.29 -2.41 17.37
C ASP A 174 10.93 -1.71 17.53
N ALA A 175 10.48 -1.02 16.50
CA ALA A 175 9.15 -0.41 16.47
C ALA A 175 8.02 -1.46 16.52
N ALA A 176 8.17 -2.57 15.78
CA ALA A 176 7.21 -3.67 15.78
C ALA A 176 7.17 -4.40 17.13
N ARG A 177 8.31 -4.70 17.76
CA ARG A 177 8.38 -5.26 19.13
C ARG A 177 7.70 -4.36 20.14
N SER A 178 7.99 -3.05 20.10
CA SER A 178 7.34 -2.10 20.97
C SER A 178 5.81 -2.05 20.76
N ALA A 179 5.34 -2.24 19.55
CA ALA A 179 3.90 -2.31 19.25
C ALA A 179 3.26 -3.60 19.81
N VAL A 180 3.94 -4.74 19.72
CA VAL A 180 3.45 -6.01 20.25
C VAL A 180 3.53 -6.03 21.79
N GLU A 181 4.69 -5.77 22.37
CA GLU A 181 4.96 -5.92 23.79
C GLU A 181 4.40 -4.77 24.64
N GLY A 182 4.46 -3.54 24.09
CA GLY A 182 4.06 -2.32 24.80
C GLY A 182 2.62 -1.89 24.55
N ASP A 183 2.14 -2.00 23.30
CA ASP A 183 0.81 -1.47 22.90
C ASP A 183 -0.23 -2.60 22.78
N GLY A 184 0.18 -3.86 22.84
CA GLY A 184 -0.72 -5.02 22.78
C GLY A 184 -1.26 -5.30 21.38
N ALA A 185 -0.46 -5.10 20.34
CA ALA A 185 -0.84 -5.45 18.99
C ALA A 185 -0.71 -6.95 18.71
N ASP A 186 -1.74 -7.57 18.15
CA ASP A 186 -1.72 -8.95 17.67
C ASP A 186 -1.17 -9.04 16.25
N VAL A 187 -1.32 -7.95 15.48
CA VAL A 187 -0.97 -7.88 14.07
C VAL A 187 -0.19 -6.60 13.77
N ILE A 188 0.87 -6.72 12.98
CA ILE A 188 1.64 -5.57 12.49
C ILE A 188 1.33 -5.33 11.00
N ILE A 189 0.96 -4.10 10.68
CA ILE A 189 0.80 -3.63 9.29
C ILE A 189 2.00 -2.77 8.94
N LEU A 190 2.67 -3.08 7.82
CA LEU A 190 3.71 -2.20 7.26
C LEU A 190 3.05 -1.01 6.58
N GLY A 191 3.39 0.20 7.02
CA GLY A 191 2.72 1.44 6.62
C GLY A 191 3.10 1.97 5.23
N SER A 192 3.93 1.25 4.48
CA SER A 192 4.25 1.60 3.09
C SER A 192 4.37 0.37 2.22
N THR A 193 3.90 0.46 1.00
CA THR A 193 4.04 -0.61 0.00
C THR A 193 5.49 -0.84 -0.40
N THR A 194 6.38 0.14 -0.20
CA THR A 194 7.83 0.00 -0.43
C THR A 194 8.54 -0.81 0.67
N MET A 195 7.91 -1.04 1.82
CA MET A 195 8.50 -1.78 2.95
C MET A 195 8.30 -3.30 2.86
N HIS A 196 7.77 -3.82 1.77
CA HIS A 196 7.41 -5.23 1.64
C HIS A 196 8.60 -6.20 1.83
N GLN A 197 9.83 -5.79 1.50
CA GLN A 197 11.04 -6.61 1.66
C GLN A 197 11.35 -6.89 3.14
N SER A 198 11.00 -5.97 4.05
CA SER A 198 11.21 -6.15 5.49
C SER A 198 10.34 -7.25 6.10
N HIS A 199 9.26 -7.68 5.43
CA HIS A 199 8.33 -8.69 5.95
C HIS A 199 9.02 -9.99 6.35
N SER A 200 9.88 -10.54 5.49
CA SER A 200 10.58 -11.80 5.79
C SER A 200 11.54 -11.67 6.97
N PHE A 201 12.21 -10.53 7.08
CA PHE A 201 13.09 -10.22 8.21
C PHE A 201 12.29 -10.08 9.51
N LEU A 202 11.21 -9.31 9.51
CA LEU A 202 10.35 -9.12 10.68
C LEU A 202 9.73 -10.45 11.13
N LYS A 203 9.16 -11.23 10.21
CA LYS A 203 8.54 -12.52 10.52
C LYS A 203 9.50 -13.51 11.18
N LYS A 204 10.81 -13.43 10.88
CA LYS A 204 11.82 -14.32 11.45
C LYS A 204 12.26 -13.86 12.83
N ASN A 205 12.20 -12.55 13.15
CA ASN A 205 12.84 -11.95 14.32
C ASN A 205 11.83 -11.37 15.33
N LEU A 206 10.56 -11.26 14.99
CA LEU A 206 9.47 -10.84 15.87
C LEU A 206 8.85 -12.05 16.56
#